data_f81a25ee2aff7cd7404cd7f44d833d23
#
_entry.id   f81a25ee2aff7cd7404cd7f44d833d23
#
_cell.length_a   1.000
_cell.length_b   1.000
_cell.length_c   1.000
_cell.angle_alpha   90.00
_cell.angle_beta   90.00
_cell.angle_gamma   90.00
#
_symmetry.space_group_name_H-M   'P 1'
#
loop_
_entity.id
_entity.type
_entity.pdbx_description
1 polymer ?
#
loop_
_entity_poly.entity_id
_entity_poly.type
_entity_poly.pdbx_seq_one_letter_code
_entity_poly.pdbx_strand_id
1 'polypeptide(L)'
;RQRQMCIRDRPSPVLLKERWEAEWITCPESSLYDYGVYHFRKTLTLNSRLDSFIINISADNRYRLFVNGRPVCWGPARGDIYHWYFDTVDIAPLLRPGKNVLAVLVWNFGNYTPGAQMTLKTGLIVQGNTSLEAQANTDKSWKVYHDPAYSPSIEYLQDVGCSDILNASLYPWGWENLDYNDADWIEARTIGRGQPYGIGSGYDWILCKRDIPFMEESLLRMNRIRRAEGIDLPSDFLKGKAELKVPANQKVSLLIDQDFLTTAYPELIVSGGKNSLVKFTYSEAMFKDGEKANRNEIDGRDVIGFVDKFYPDGGSNRLF
;
A
#
# COMPACT_ATOMS: atom_id res chain seq x y z
N ARG A 1 11.36 13.69 -13.70
CA ARG A 1 10.56 14.17 -14.86
C ARG A 1 9.10 13.98 -14.49
N GLN A 2 8.42 15.08 -14.13
CA GLN A 2 6.97 15.10 -14.04
C GLN A 2 6.42 14.49 -15.33
N ARG A 3 5.78 13.31 -15.23
CA ARG A 3 4.90 12.88 -16.31
C ARG A 3 3.80 13.94 -16.37
N GLN A 4 3.84 14.78 -17.40
CA GLN A 4 2.69 15.59 -17.77
C GLN A 4 1.48 14.66 -17.72
N MET A 5 0.49 15.02 -16.88
CA MET A 5 -0.82 14.39 -16.89
C MET A 5 -1.33 14.52 -18.34
N CYS A 6 -1.16 13.45 -19.12
CA CYS A 6 -1.63 13.42 -20.48
C CYS A 6 -3.16 13.53 -20.45
N ILE A 7 -3.72 14.23 -21.44
CA ILE A 7 -5.18 14.38 -21.68
C ILE A 7 -5.89 12.99 -21.69
N ARG A 8 -5.15 11.90 -21.82
CA ARG A 8 -5.62 10.51 -21.82
C ARG A 8 -6.09 9.99 -20.45
N ASP A 9 -5.58 10.56 -19.35
CA ASP A 9 -5.90 10.10 -17.98
C ASP A 9 -7.13 10.85 -17.42
N ARG A 10 -8.23 10.89 -18.17
CA ARG A 10 -9.48 11.52 -17.70
C ARG A 10 -10.60 10.49 -17.61
N PRO A 11 -11.40 10.54 -16.53
CA PRO A 11 -12.59 9.71 -16.45
C PRO A 11 -13.56 10.10 -17.58
N SER A 12 -14.32 9.14 -18.06
CA SER A 12 -15.44 9.41 -18.95
C SER A 12 -16.40 10.38 -18.30
N PRO A 13 -16.90 11.40 -18.99
CA PRO A 13 -17.90 12.33 -18.44
C PRO A 13 -19.17 11.66 -17.91
N VAL A 14 -19.51 10.49 -18.41
CA VAL A 14 -20.64 9.67 -17.94
C VAL A 14 -20.41 9.24 -16.49
N LEU A 15 -19.19 8.86 -16.12
CA LEU A 15 -18.85 8.42 -14.76
C LEU A 15 -18.94 9.53 -13.70
N LEU A 16 -19.04 10.78 -14.13
CA LEU A 16 -19.26 11.93 -13.25
C LEU A 16 -20.74 12.30 -13.10
N LYS A 17 -21.63 11.66 -13.86
CA LYS A 17 -23.05 12.04 -13.94
C LYS A 17 -24.03 10.87 -13.75
N GLU A 18 -23.52 9.65 -13.78
CA GLU A 18 -24.33 8.45 -13.70
C GLU A 18 -23.77 7.49 -12.66
N ARG A 19 -24.60 6.62 -12.11
CA ARG A 19 -24.12 5.52 -11.25
C ARG A 19 -23.19 4.64 -12.05
N TRP A 20 -22.10 4.24 -11.41
CA TRP A 20 -21.18 3.29 -11.98
C TRP A 20 -21.81 1.91 -12.14
N GLU A 21 -21.38 1.18 -13.15
CA GLU A 21 -21.72 -0.23 -13.30
C GLU A 21 -20.97 -1.08 -12.27
N ALA A 22 -19.73 -0.68 -11.97
CA ALA A 22 -18.91 -1.32 -10.96
C ALA A 22 -19.54 -1.22 -9.56
N GLU A 23 -19.31 -2.26 -8.79
CA GLU A 23 -19.74 -2.36 -7.40
C GLU A 23 -18.54 -2.27 -6.47
N TRP A 24 -18.72 -1.63 -5.32
CA TRP A 24 -17.79 -1.78 -4.22
C TRP A 24 -17.74 -3.22 -3.78
N ILE A 25 -16.56 -3.78 -3.68
CA ILE A 25 -16.32 -5.17 -3.27
C ILE A 25 -15.49 -5.24 -1.99
N THR A 26 -15.71 -6.29 -1.22
CA THR A 26 -15.01 -6.55 0.04
C THR A 26 -14.80 -8.05 0.24
N CYS A 27 -14.05 -8.43 1.27
CA CYS A 27 -13.89 -9.82 1.68
C CYS A 27 -15.14 -10.27 2.43
N PRO A 28 -15.83 -11.36 2.00
CA PRO A 28 -17.07 -11.81 2.62
C PRO A 28 -16.89 -12.35 4.04
N GLU A 29 -15.73 -12.89 4.36
CA GLU A 29 -15.42 -13.54 5.64
C GLU A 29 -14.82 -12.61 6.69
N SER A 30 -14.69 -11.31 6.37
CA SER A 30 -14.04 -10.33 7.24
C SER A 30 -15.00 -9.25 7.70
N SER A 31 -14.70 -8.66 8.86
CA SER A 31 -15.36 -7.44 9.32
C SER A 31 -15.14 -6.30 8.33
N LEU A 32 -16.15 -5.48 8.17
CA LEU A 32 -16.06 -4.27 7.35
C LEU A 32 -15.37 -3.09 8.05
N TYR A 33 -15.15 -3.20 9.36
CA TYR A 33 -14.80 -2.07 10.22
C TYR A 33 -13.48 -2.28 10.96
N ASP A 34 -12.99 -3.52 11.02
CA ASP A 34 -11.79 -3.84 11.75
C ASP A 34 -10.52 -3.62 10.90
N TYR A 35 -9.38 -3.53 11.59
CA TYR A 35 -8.08 -3.55 10.92
C TYR A 35 -7.96 -4.78 10.03
N GLY A 36 -7.46 -4.59 8.83
CA GLY A 36 -7.20 -5.69 7.93
C GLY A 36 -6.47 -5.27 6.66
N VAL A 37 -5.76 -6.23 6.09
CA VAL A 37 -5.08 -6.12 4.80
C VAL A 37 -5.66 -7.14 3.86
N TYR A 38 -6.00 -6.73 2.65
CA TYR A 38 -6.73 -7.55 1.69
C TYR A 38 -6.07 -7.48 0.32
N HIS A 39 -5.88 -8.62 -0.30
CA HIS A 39 -5.39 -8.74 -1.66
C HIS A 39 -6.55 -9.06 -2.60
N PHE A 40 -6.79 -8.21 -3.58
CA PHE A 40 -7.79 -8.43 -4.62
C PHE A 40 -7.10 -8.74 -5.94
N ARG A 41 -7.68 -9.67 -6.72
CA ARG A 41 -7.14 -10.06 -8.03
C ARG A 41 -8.25 -10.20 -9.06
N LYS A 42 -7.94 -9.77 -10.30
CA LYS A 42 -8.79 -9.98 -11.48
C LYS A 42 -7.92 -10.34 -12.66
N THR A 43 -8.22 -11.46 -13.30
CA THR A 43 -7.61 -11.81 -14.58
C THR A 43 -8.40 -11.20 -15.74
N LEU A 44 -7.70 -10.55 -16.66
CA LEU A 44 -8.24 -9.98 -17.90
C LEU A 44 -7.64 -10.73 -19.09
N THR A 45 -8.40 -10.83 -20.18
CA THR A 45 -7.88 -11.38 -21.45
C THR A 45 -8.07 -10.37 -22.56
N LEU A 46 -6.97 -9.99 -23.22
CA LEU A 46 -6.97 -9.04 -24.32
C LEU A 46 -6.59 -9.72 -25.63
N ASN A 47 -7.31 -9.41 -26.69
CA ASN A 47 -7.04 -9.98 -28.02
C ASN A 47 -5.85 -9.31 -28.73
N SER A 48 -5.58 -8.05 -28.40
CA SER A 48 -4.51 -7.26 -29.00
C SER A 48 -3.94 -6.25 -28.01
N ARG A 49 -2.83 -5.63 -28.38
CA ARG A 49 -2.28 -4.47 -27.67
C ARG A 49 -3.24 -3.29 -27.84
N LEU A 50 -3.38 -2.52 -26.76
CA LEU A 50 -4.25 -1.35 -26.71
C LEU A 50 -3.40 -0.07 -26.57
N ASP A 51 -3.85 1.00 -27.22
CA ASP A 51 -3.22 2.32 -27.09
C ASP A 51 -3.64 3.03 -25.80
N SER A 52 -4.78 2.65 -25.23
CA SER A 52 -5.31 3.16 -23.98
C SER A 52 -6.19 2.11 -23.33
N PHE A 53 -6.14 2.03 -21.98
CA PHE A 53 -7.02 1.23 -21.13
C PHE A 53 -7.17 1.96 -19.81
N ILE A 54 -8.22 2.77 -19.71
CA ILE A 54 -8.40 3.68 -18.58
C ILE A 54 -9.32 3.08 -17.53
N ILE A 55 -8.82 2.99 -16.32
CA ILE A 55 -9.60 2.59 -15.14
C ILE A 55 -9.69 3.73 -14.13
N ASN A 56 -10.78 3.74 -13.38
CA ASN A 56 -11.02 4.63 -12.26
C ASN A 56 -11.07 3.77 -11.01
N ILE A 57 -10.22 4.06 -10.02
CA ILE A 57 -10.03 3.21 -8.86
C ILE A 57 -10.13 4.00 -7.56
N SER A 58 -10.78 3.41 -6.57
CA SER A 58 -10.80 3.91 -5.20
C SER A 58 -10.88 2.76 -4.19
N ALA A 59 -10.54 3.04 -2.94
CA ALA A 59 -10.70 2.08 -1.84
C ALA A 59 -10.95 2.80 -0.52
N ASP A 60 -11.41 2.05 0.46
CA ASP A 60 -11.50 2.49 1.84
C ASP A 60 -10.72 1.49 2.73
N ASN A 61 -9.62 1.90 3.38
CA ASN A 61 -9.11 3.27 3.47
C ASN A 61 -8.20 3.64 2.29
N ARG A 62 -7.26 2.76 1.95
CA ARG A 62 -6.19 3.00 0.97
C ARG A 62 -5.94 1.77 0.10
N TYR A 63 -5.33 2.00 -1.06
CA TYR A 63 -4.96 0.91 -1.95
C TYR A 63 -3.57 1.10 -2.56
N ARG A 64 -3.00 -0.01 -3.03
CA ARG A 64 -1.87 -0.06 -3.96
C ARG A 64 -2.24 -0.92 -5.15
N LEU A 65 -2.15 -0.37 -6.36
CA LEU A 65 -2.48 -1.06 -7.61
C LEU A 65 -1.22 -1.62 -8.26
N PHE A 66 -1.34 -2.86 -8.73
CA PHE A 66 -0.34 -3.54 -9.57
C PHE A 66 -0.99 -4.05 -10.85
N VAL A 67 -0.21 -4.08 -11.94
CA VAL A 67 -0.59 -4.70 -13.20
C VAL A 67 0.54 -5.62 -13.64
N ASN A 68 0.27 -6.92 -13.77
CA ASN A 68 1.26 -7.92 -14.14
C ASN A 68 2.54 -7.87 -13.28
N GLY A 69 2.40 -7.73 -11.96
CA GLY A 69 3.50 -7.63 -10.99
C GLY A 69 4.17 -6.27 -10.91
N ARG A 70 3.77 -5.28 -11.72
CA ARG A 70 4.36 -3.94 -11.71
C ARG A 70 3.51 -2.96 -10.91
N PRO A 71 4.07 -2.22 -9.95
CA PRO A 71 3.36 -1.19 -9.24
C PRO A 71 2.95 -0.05 -10.18
N VAL A 72 1.74 0.48 -9.97
CA VAL A 72 1.14 1.53 -10.80
C VAL A 72 0.96 2.82 -10.02
N CYS A 73 0.18 2.77 -8.95
CA CYS A 73 -0.14 3.92 -8.12
C CYS A 73 -0.66 3.51 -6.73
N TRP A 74 -0.76 4.51 -5.88
CA TRP A 74 -1.34 4.43 -4.53
C TRP A 74 -2.47 5.43 -4.42
N GLY A 75 -3.47 5.08 -3.64
CA GLY A 75 -4.58 5.98 -3.40
C GLY A 75 -5.55 5.46 -2.33
N PRO A 76 -6.75 6.02 -2.31
CA PRO A 76 -7.12 7.29 -2.94
C PRO A 76 -6.50 8.49 -2.23
N ALA A 77 -6.63 9.71 -2.79
CA ALA A 77 -6.39 10.92 -2.03
C ALA A 77 -7.37 10.97 -0.85
N ARG A 78 -6.93 11.54 0.28
CA ARG A 78 -7.80 11.70 1.45
C ARG A 78 -8.93 12.68 1.15
N GLY A 79 -10.12 12.32 1.57
CA GLY A 79 -11.33 13.11 1.46
C GLY A 79 -12.26 12.81 2.63
N ASP A 80 -13.52 13.15 2.47
CA ASP A 80 -14.62 12.80 3.38
C ASP A 80 -15.66 11.93 2.66
N ILE A 81 -16.70 11.53 3.36
CA ILE A 81 -17.77 10.68 2.80
C ILE A 81 -18.54 11.33 1.63
N TYR A 82 -18.56 12.67 1.54
CA TYR A 82 -19.19 13.43 0.48
C TYR A 82 -18.24 13.76 -0.66
N HIS A 83 -16.92 13.60 -0.45
CA HIS A 83 -15.85 13.85 -1.41
C HIS A 83 -14.87 12.69 -1.34
N TRP A 84 -15.33 11.50 -1.71
CA TRP A 84 -14.51 10.29 -1.74
C TRP A 84 -13.77 10.21 -3.06
N TYR A 85 -12.48 10.48 -3.04
CA TYR A 85 -11.71 10.58 -4.27
C TYR A 85 -11.48 9.23 -4.93
N PHE A 86 -11.57 9.24 -6.27
CA PHE A 86 -11.06 8.16 -7.09
C PHE A 86 -9.93 8.66 -8.00
N ASP A 87 -9.02 7.77 -8.32
CA ASP A 87 -7.88 8.00 -9.20
C ASP A 87 -8.19 7.47 -10.59
N THR A 88 -7.80 8.19 -11.65
CA THR A 88 -7.94 7.76 -13.05
C THR A 88 -6.58 7.43 -13.61
N VAL A 89 -6.40 6.23 -14.15
CA VAL A 89 -5.11 5.70 -14.58
C VAL A 89 -5.21 4.98 -15.91
N ASP A 90 -4.32 5.30 -16.86
CA ASP A 90 -4.15 4.51 -18.09
C ASP A 90 -3.14 3.39 -17.85
N ILE A 91 -3.62 2.16 -17.82
CA ILE A 91 -2.82 0.96 -17.58
C ILE A 91 -2.38 0.24 -18.87
N ALA A 92 -2.78 0.72 -20.06
CA ALA A 92 -2.43 0.09 -21.33
C ALA A 92 -0.92 -0.16 -21.52
N PRO A 93 0.00 0.72 -21.07
CA PRO A 93 1.43 0.47 -21.18
C PRO A 93 1.94 -0.79 -20.47
N LEU A 94 1.17 -1.31 -19.50
CA LEU A 94 1.50 -2.49 -18.70
C LEU A 94 0.74 -3.74 -19.14
N LEU A 95 -0.24 -3.59 -20.03
CA LEU A 95 -1.04 -4.67 -20.58
C LEU A 95 -0.40 -5.28 -21.82
N ARG A 96 -0.71 -6.55 -22.07
CA ARG A 96 -0.22 -7.32 -23.22
C ARG A 96 -1.35 -8.16 -23.83
N PRO A 97 -1.25 -8.57 -25.10
CA PRO A 97 -2.17 -9.57 -25.63
C PRO A 97 -2.13 -10.85 -24.82
N GLY A 98 -3.27 -11.51 -24.69
CA GLY A 98 -3.46 -12.67 -23.83
C GLY A 98 -3.85 -12.31 -22.41
N LYS A 99 -3.47 -13.16 -21.44
CA LYS A 99 -3.82 -12.98 -20.03
C LYS A 99 -3.01 -11.85 -19.38
N ASN A 100 -3.70 -11.08 -18.56
CA ASN A 100 -3.17 -10.04 -17.67
C ASN A 100 -3.81 -10.18 -16.31
N VAL A 101 -3.18 -9.63 -15.28
CA VAL A 101 -3.75 -9.54 -13.93
C VAL A 101 -3.74 -8.11 -13.43
N LEU A 102 -4.88 -7.67 -12.91
CA LEU A 102 -4.98 -6.55 -12.00
C LEU A 102 -4.91 -7.10 -10.57
N ALA A 103 -4.02 -6.56 -9.78
CA ALA A 103 -3.83 -6.96 -8.41
C ALA A 103 -3.84 -5.70 -7.53
N VAL A 104 -4.67 -5.70 -6.48
CA VAL A 104 -4.86 -4.52 -5.63
C VAL A 104 -4.72 -4.93 -4.17
N LEU A 105 -3.75 -4.32 -3.49
CA LEU A 105 -3.67 -4.36 -2.04
C LEU A 105 -4.58 -3.29 -1.47
N VAL A 106 -5.46 -3.64 -0.55
CA VAL A 106 -6.31 -2.71 0.20
C VAL A 106 -6.08 -2.91 1.68
N TRP A 107 -5.96 -1.82 2.44
CA TRP A 107 -5.91 -1.93 3.89
C TRP A 107 -6.87 -0.97 4.56
N ASN A 108 -7.40 -1.41 5.69
CA ASN A 108 -8.23 -0.63 6.59
C ASN A 108 -7.55 -0.59 7.96
N PHE A 109 -7.37 0.58 8.51
CA PHE A 109 -6.76 0.77 9.83
C PHE A 109 -7.70 0.42 10.99
N GLY A 110 -9.01 0.25 10.73
CA GLY A 110 -9.99 0.00 11.78
C GLY A 110 -9.96 1.08 12.87
N ASN A 111 -9.86 0.65 14.12
CA ASN A 111 -9.78 1.55 15.28
C ASN A 111 -8.45 2.30 15.42
N TYR A 112 -7.46 2.00 14.56
CA TYR A 112 -6.13 2.62 14.58
C TYR A 112 -5.96 3.63 13.44
N THR A 113 -7.04 4.19 12.97
CA THR A 113 -7.08 5.13 11.84
C THR A 113 -6.26 6.38 12.12
N PRO A 114 -5.40 6.82 11.17
CA PRO A 114 -4.71 8.10 11.26
C PRO A 114 -5.67 9.28 11.41
N GLY A 115 -5.22 10.33 12.06
CA GLY A 115 -5.96 11.60 12.08
C GLY A 115 -6.30 12.06 10.66
N ALA A 116 -7.48 12.60 10.45
CA ALA A 116 -8.01 13.04 9.15
C ALA A 116 -8.16 11.93 8.07
N GLN A 117 -8.07 10.66 8.43
CA GLN A 117 -8.46 9.55 7.57
C GLN A 117 -9.90 9.15 7.89
N MET A 118 -10.82 9.46 6.98
CA MET A 118 -12.20 8.97 7.08
C MET A 118 -12.28 7.52 6.61
N THR A 119 -13.22 6.78 7.17
CA THR A 119 -13.57 5.42 6.76
C THR A 119 -15.06 5.17 6.95
N LEU A 120 -15.63 4.37 6.07
CA LEU A 120 -17.01 3.86 6.21
C LEU A 120 -17.02 2.35 6.42
N LYS A 121 -16.40 1.63 5.48
CA LYS A 121 -16.37 0.15 5.43
C LYS A 121 -15.20 -0.24 4.55
N THR A 122 -14.52 -1.31 4.85
CA THR A 122 -13.49 -1.86 3.95
C THR A 122 -14.06 -2.14 2.56
N GLY A 123 -13.48 -1.56 1.53
CA GLY A 123 -13.95 -1.76 0.16
C GLY A 123 -12.96 -1.34 -0.91
N LEU A 124 -13.16 -1.92 -2.09
CA LEU A 124 -12.45 -1.59 -3.33
C LEU A 124 -13.47 -1.35 -4.44
N ILE A 125 -13.25 -0.35 -5.28
CA ILE A 125 -13.99 -0.16 -6.52
C ILE A 125 -13.04 0.14 -7.67
N VAL A 126 -13.28 -0.50 -8.82
CA VAL A 126 -12.61 -0.23 -10.10
C VAL A 126 -13.66 -0.15 -11.19
N GLN A 127 -13.65 0.93 -11.97
CA GLN A 127 -14.57 1.15 -13.08
C GLN A 127 -13.81 1.53 -14.34
N GLY A 128 -14.03 0.80 -15.43
CA GLY A 128 -13.53 1.15 -16.75
C GLY A 128 -14.25 2.36 -17.34
N ASN A 129 -13.57 3.08 -18.24
CA ASN A 129 -14.14 4.25 -18.92
C ASN A 129 -15.14 3.89 -20.03
N THR A 130 -14.95 2.74 -20.66
CA THR A 130 -15.76 2.28 -21.80
C THR A 130 -16.13 0.80 -21.64
N SER A 131 -16.91 0.27 -22.57
CA SER A 131 -17.27 -1.16 -22.60
C SER A 131 -16.05 -2.08 -22.73
N LEU A 132 -14.95 -1.61 -23.33
CA LEU A 132 -13.71 -2.39 -23.43
C LEU A 132 -13.07 -2.59 -22.07
N GLU A 133 -12.98 -1.52 -21.29
CA GLU A 133 -12.39 -1.56 -19.95
C GLU A 133 -13.35 -2.12 -18.90
N ALA A 134 -14.65 -2.27 -19.21
CA ALA A 134 -15.65 -2.82 -18.29
C ALA A 134 -15.31 -4.23 -17.78
N GLN A 135 -14.45 -4.98 -18.48
CA GLN A 135 -13.93 -6.25 -17.98
C GLN A 135 -13.10 -6.12 -16.70
N ALA A 136 -12.62 -4.90 -16.39
CA ALA A 136 -11.92 -4.57 -15.15
C ALA A 136 -12.86 -4.15 -14.02
N ASN A 137 -14.16 -3.93 -14.29
CA ASN A 137 -15.11 -3.48 -13.28
C ASN A 137 -15.12 -4.43 -12.08
N THR A 138 -15.19 -3.85 -10.91
CA THR A 138 -15.34 -4.65 -9.69
C THR A 138 -16.75 -5.21 -9.60
N ASP A 139 -16.80 -6.51 -9.40
CA ASP A 139 -17.97 -7.33 -9.17
C ASP A 139 -17.56 -8.61 -8.40
N LYS A 140 -18.49 -9.53 -8.19
CA LYS A 140 -18.22 -10.79 -7.50
C LYS A 140 -17.19 -11.71 -8.19
N SER A 141 -16.82 -11.45 -9.45
CA SER A 141 -15.81 -12.25 -10.17
C SER A 141 -14.36 -11.89 -9.81
N TRP A 142 -14.15 -10.84 -9.04
CA TRP A 142 -12.87 -10.58 -8.41
C TRP A 142 -12.63 -11.57 -7.27
N LYS A 143 -11.40 -12.02 -7.15
CA LYS A 143 -10.96 -12.84 -6.03
C LYS A 143 -10.38 -11.98 -4.93
N VAL A 144 -10.56 -12.42 -3.69
CA VAL A 144 -10.03 -11.72 -2.52
C VAL A 144 -9.41 -12.70 -1.52
N TYR A 145 -8.35 -12.24 -0.86
CA TYR A 145 -7.68 -12.92 0.24
C TYR A 145 -7.48 -11.94 1.40
N HIS A 146 -7.95 -12.30 2.58
CA HIS A 146 -7.65 -11.58 3.82
C HIS A 146 -6.28 -12.02 4.31
N ASP A 147 -5.34 -11.11 4.40
CA ASP A 147 -3.95 -11.43 4.71
C ASP A 147 -3.71 -11.53 6.22
N PRO A 148 -3.47 -12.74 6.76
CA PRO A 148 -3.18 -12.93 8.16
C PRO A 148 -1.73 -12.57 8.53
N ALA A 149 -0.88 -12.22 7.55
CA ALA A 149 0.51 -11.85 7.80
C ALA A 149 0.64 -10.52 8.54
N TYR A 150 -0.34 -9.62 8.35
CA TYR A 150 -0.32 -8.29 8.95
C TYR A 150 -1.08 -8.23 10.27
N SER A 151 -0.52 -7.46 11.19
CA SER A 151 -1.21 -7.01 12.40
C SER A 151 -0.75 -5.60 12.78
N PRO A 152 -1.59 -4.81 13.49
CA PRO A 152 -1.23 -3.45 13.85
C PRO A 152 -0.17 -3.42 14.95
N SER A 153 0.86 -2.60 14.77
CA SER A 153 1.81 -2.25 15.82
C SER A 153 1.28 -1.02 16.57
N ILE A 154 0.94 -1.22 17.84
CA ILE A 154 0.32 -0.19 18.69
C ILE A 154 1.25 0.29 19.82
N GLU A 155 2.55 -0.04 19.75
CA GLU A 155 3.53 0.37 20.77
C GLU A 155 3.64 1.90 20.87
N TYR A 156 3.39 2.59 19.77
CA TYR A 156 3.36 4.04 19.72
C TYR A 156 2.26 4.49 18.76
N LEU A 157 1.23 5.12 19.28
CA LEU A 157 0.09 5.63 18.51
C LEU A 157 0.02 7.15 18.64
N GLN A 158 -0.07 7.81 17.52
CA GLN A 158 -0.35 9.23 17.39
C GLN A 158 -1.20 9.48 16.14
N ASP A 159 -1.25 10.71 15.67
CA ASP A 159 -2.09 11.17 14.55
C ASP A 159 -1.85 10.42 13.22
N VAL A 160 -0.77 9.65 13.08
CA VAL A 160 -0.47 8.88 11.86
C VAL A 160 -1.02 7.45 11.87
N GLY A 161 -1.65 7.01 12.95
CA GLY A 161 -2.22 5.67 13.09
C GLY A 161 -1.22 4.62 13.55
N CYS A 162 -1.57 3.34 13.36
CA CYS A 162 -0.67 2.23 13.70
C CYS A 162 0.42 2.03 12.66
N SER A 163 1.52 1.45 13.10
CA SER A 163 2.57 0.87 12.26
C SER A 163 2.27 -0.60 11.96
N ASP A 164 3.14 -1.26 11.19
CA ASP A 164 2.92 -2.62 10.72
C ASP A 164 3.74 -3.66 11.49
N ILE A 165 3.12 -4.81 11.76
CA ILE A 165 3.80 -6.06 12.11
C ILE A 165 3.53 -7.04 10.98
N LEU A 166 4.59 -7.47 10.28
CA LEU A 166 4.49 -8.44 9.19
C LEU A 166 5.18 -9.75 9.52
N ASN A 167 4.42 -10.84 9.50
CA ASN A 167 4.96 -12.20 9.51
C ASN A 167 5.11 -12.74 8.08
N ALA A 168 6.31 -12.66 7.55
CA ALA A 168 6.61 -13.04 6.18
C ALA A 168 6.30 -14.51 5.82
N SER A 169 6.20 -15.41 6.83
CA SER A 169 5.84 -16.80 6.60
C SER A 169 4.36 -17.02 6.23
N LEU A 170 3.50 -16.03 6.48
CA LEU A 170 2.08 -16.05 6.16
C LEU A 170 1.75 -15.22 4.90
N TYR A 171 2.69 -14.37 4.47
CA TYR A 171 2.47 -13.45 3.35
C TYR A 171 2.42 -14.19 2.00
N PRO A 172 1.47 -13.91 1.13
CA PRO A 172 1.28 -14.60 -0.15
C PRO A 172 2.26 -14.07 -1.21
N TRP A 173 3.57 -14.31 -1.04
CA TRP A 173 4.62 -13.79 -1.91
C TRP A 173 4.37 -14.02 -3.40
N GLY A 174 4.50 -12.97 -4.20
CA GLY A 174 4.29 -13.01 -5.64
C GLY A 174 2.82 -12.91 -6.06
N TRP A 175 1.93 -12.63 -5.12
CA TRP A 175 0.49 -12.53 -5.37
C TRP A 175 0.10 -11.52 -6.47
N GLU A 176 0.93 -10.53 -6.73
CA GLU A 176 0.76 -9.52 -7.76
C GLU A 176 1.10 -10.01 -9.17
N ASN A 177 1.75 -11.18 -9.30
CA ASN A 177 2.18 -11.75 -10.57
C ASN A 177 1.08 -12.56 -11.26
N LEU A 178 1.17 -12.63 -12.57
CA LEU A 178 0.16 -13.32 -13.40
C LEU A 178 0.11 -14.83 -13.15
N ASP A 179 1.25 -15.44 -12.86
CA ASP A 179 1.43 -16.89 -12.67
C ASP A 179 1.12 -17.34 -11.24
N TYR A 180 0.79 -16.42 -10.34
CA TYR A 180 0.40 -16.75 -8.97
C TYR A 180 -0.88 -17.61 -8.98
N ASN A 181 -0.86 -18.70 -8.21
CA ASN A 181 -2.03 -19.56 -8.05
C ASN A 181 -2.99 -19.00 -6.98
N ASP A 182 -4.08 -18.41 -7.42
CA ASP A 182 -5.15 -17.88 -6.57
C ASP A 182 -6.39 -18.82 -6.51
N ALA A 183 -6.23 -20.11 -6.76
CA ALA A 183 -7.34 -21.05 -6.79
C ALA A 183 -8.11 -21.12 -5.45
N ASP A 184 -7.39 -21.01 -4.34
CA ASP A 184 -7.96 -21.05 -2.98
C ASP A 184 -8.50 -19.69 -2.49
N TRP A 185 -8.37 -18.63 -3.29
CA TRP A 185 -8.95 -17.33 -2.95
C TRP A 185 -10.46 -17.35 -3.22
N ILE A 186 -11.19 -16.67 -2.35
CA ILE A 186 -12.66 -16.62 -2.44
C ILE A 186 -13.14 -15.49 -3.37
N GLU A 187 -14.36 -15.61 -3.87
CA GLU A 187 -15.01 -14.54 -4.62
C GLU A 187 -15.33 -13.36 -3.70
N ALA A 188 -15.10 -12.14 -4.19
CA ALA A 188 -15.42 -10.93 -3.45
C ALA A 188 -16.94 -10.77 -3.28
N ARG A 189 -17.35 -10.13 -2.19
CA ARG A 189 -18.75 -9.76 -1.93
C ARG A 189 -18.97 -8.32 -2.36
N THR A 190 -20.05 -8.08 -3.11
CA THR A 190 -20.49 -6.72 -3.46
C THR A 190 -21.25 -6.07 -2.29
N ILE A 191 -21.02 -4.77 -2.07
CA ILE A 191 -21.60 -4.01 -0.95
C ILE A 191 -22.25 -2.68 -1.38
N GLY A 192 -22.36 -2.43 -2.67
CA GLY A 192 -23.04 -1.26 -3.23
C GLY A 192 -22.41 -0.81 -4.55
N ARG A 193 -23.12 -0.04 -5.34
CA ARG A 193 -22.62 0.51 -6.61
C ARG A 193 -21.85 1.81 -6.40
N GLY A 194 -20.89 2.09 -7.28
CA GLY A 194 -20.21 3.38 -7.29
C GLY A 194 -21.20 4.52 -7.58
N GLN A 195 -21.11 5.60 -6.80
CA GLN A 195 -22.04 6.71 -6.86
C GLN A 195 -21.28 8.04 -6.91
N PRO A 196 -21.29 8.74 -8.06
CA PRO A 196 -20.65 10.04 -8.19
C PRO A 196 -21.45 11.12 -7.46
N TYR A 197 -20.80 12.26 -7.22
CA TYR A 197 -21.40 13.41 -6.56
C TYR A 197 -22.68 13.88 -7.27
N GLY A 198 -23.72 14.17 -6.49
CA GLY A 198 -25.00 14.66 -7.00
C GLY A 198 -25.93 13.59 -7.57
N ILE A 199 -25.55 12.31 -7.53
CA ILE A 199 -26.34 11.20 -8.05
C ILE A 199 -26.80 10.28 -6.94
N GLY A 200 -28.10 10.10 -6.82
CA GLY A 200 -28.74 9.22 -5.81
C GLY A 200 -28.86 9.84 -4.43
N SER A 201 -29.42 9.07 -3.50
CA SER A 201 -29.71 9.47 -2.13
C SER A 201 -28.92 8.67 -1.09
N GLY A 202 -27.92 7.88 -1.51
CA GLY A 202 -27.09 7.11 -0.61
C GLY A 202 -26.06 7.98 0.11
N TYR A 203 -25.63 7.52 1.27
CA TYR A 203 -24.63 8.21 2.09
C TYR A 203 -23.26 7.49 2.06
N ASP A 204 -23.13 6.43 1.26
CA ASP A 204 -21.90 5.67 1.16
C ASP A 204 -21.01 6.24 0.03
N TRP A 205 -19.78 6.63 0.33
CA TRP A 205 -18.70 7.01 -0.61
C TRP A 205 -19.16 7.81 -1.85
N ILE A 206 -19.46 9.06 -1.68
CA ILE A 206 -19.78 9.92 -2.82
C ILE A 206 -18.52 10.21 -3.62
N LEU A 207 -18.40 9.55 -4.78
CA LEU A 207 -17.20 9.53 -5.60
C LEU A 207 -16.97 10.88 -6.27
N CYS A 208 -15.79 11.43 -6.04
CA CYS A 208 -15.28 12.62 -6.68
C CYS A 208 -13.98 12.32 -7.43
N LYS A 209 -13.83 12.92 -8.60
CA LYS A 209 -12.58 12.81 -9.32
C LYS A 209 -11.46 13.49 -8.53
N ARG A 210 -10.31 12.83 -8.41
CA ARG A 210 -9.09 13.46 -7.91
C ARG A 210 -8.66 14.56 -8.88
N ASP A 211 -8.42 15.75 -8.38
CA ASP A 211 -7.98 16.94 -9.12
C ASP A 211 -6.55 17.39 -8.75
N ILE A 212 -5.95 16.76 -7.74
CA ILE A 212 -4.56 16.99 -7.35
C ILE A 212 -3.64 15.93 -7.98
N PRO A 213 -2.38 16.27 -8.31
CA PRO A 213 -1.41 15.30 -8.84
C PRO A 213 -1.17 14.12 -7.89
N PHE A 214 -0.72 12.99 -8.45
CA PHE A 214 -0.15 11.92 -7.65
C PHE A 214 1.09 12.43 -6.90
N MET A 215 1.35 11.81 -5.74
CA MET A 215 2.58 12.07 -5.01
C MET A 215 3.78 11.68 -5.86
N GLU A 216 4.80 12.53 -5.85
CA GLU A 216 6.08 12.17 -6.43
C GLU A 216 6.79 11.18 -5.51
N GLU A 217 7.27 10.10 -6.09
CA GLU A 217 8.04 9.08 -5.39
C GLU A 217 9.44 9.01 -6.00
N SER A 218 10.45 9.10 -5.13
CA SER A 218 11.84 8.92 -5.52
C SER A 218 12.57 8.07 -4.50
N LEU A 219 13.44 7.17 -4.98
CA LEU A 219 14.27 6.36 -4.09
C LEU A 219 15.30 7.27 -3.39
N LEU A 220 15.18 7.33 -2.07
CA LEU A 220 16.16 7.97 -1.22
C LEU A 220 16.99 6.91 -0.49
N ARG A 221 18.30 7.13 -0.38
CA ARG A 221 19.18 6.37 0.48
C ARG A 221 19.41 7.13 1.77
N MET A 222 19.51 6.38 2.86
CA MET A 222 19.82 6.96 4.16
C MET A 222 21.24 7.55 4.14
N ASN A 223 21.46 8.68 4.83
CA ASN A 223 22.70 9.44 4.68
C ASN A 223 23.85 8.88 5.51
N ARG A 224 23.62 8.60 6.79
CA ARG A 224 24.71 8.19 7.68
C ARG A 224 24.26 7.30 8.82
N ILE A 225 25.21 6.51 9.32
CA ILE A 225 25.05 5.73 10.56
C ILE A 225 25.70 6.53 11.69
N ARG A 226 24.93 6.80 12.73
CA ARG A 226 25.37 7.54 13.93
C ARG A 226 25.91 6.60 14.99
N ARG A 227 25.35 5.38 15.08
CA ARG A 227 25.76 4.35 16.05
C ARG A 227 25.49 2.98 15.44
N ALA A 228 26.43 2.06 15.65
CA ALA A 228 26.28 0.65 15.33
C ALA A 228 26.77 -0.18 16.51
N GLU A 229 26.00 -1.17 16.90
CA GLU A 229 26.30 -2.06 18.02
C GLU A 229 26.17 -3.51 17.57
N GLY A 230 27.13 -4.32 17.96
CA GLY A 230 27.13 -5.75 17.70
C GLY A 230 27.51 -6.16 16.29
N ILE A 231 27.95 -5.23 15.42
CA ILE A 231 28.29 -5.54 14.03
C ILE A 231 29.22 -4.50 13.41
N ASP A 232 30.11 -4.95 12.54
CA ASP A 232 30.87 -4.08 11.65
C ASP A 232 30.09 -3.88 10.33
N LEU A 233 30.04 -2.64 9.88
CA LEU A 233 29.25 -2.26 8.71
C LEU A 233 30.13 -2.13 7.46
N PRO A 234 29.73 -2.73 6.34
CA PRO A 234 30.34 -2.43 5.06
C PRO A 234 30.15 -0.95 4.69
N SER A 235 31.21 -0.30 4.20
CA SER A 235 31.21 1.15 3.85
C SER A 235 30.14 1.53 2.82
N ASP A 236 29.72 0.59 2.00
CA ASP A 236 28.74 0.78 0.94
C ASP A 236 27.33 0.28 1.27
N PHE A 237 27.07 -0.09 2.54
CA PHE A 237 25.77 -0.59 2.97
C PHE A 237 24.64 0.46 2.72
N LEU A 238 24.79 1.67 3.21
CA LEU A 238 23.76 2.73 3.00
C LEU A 238 23.61 3.14 1.54
N LYS A 239 24.63 2.91 0.71
CA LYS A 239 24.54 3.14 -0.74
C LYS A 239 23.77 2.01 -1.46
N GLY A 240 23.40 0.93 -0.75
CA GLY A 240 22.75 -0.24 -1.33
C GLY A 240 23.64 -1.07 -2.24
N LYS A 241 24.97 -0.99 -2.07
CA LYS A 241 25.98 -1.73 -2.85
C LYS A 241 26.61 -2.88 -2.08
N ALA A 242 26.31 -2.98 -0.80
CA ALA A 242 26.77 -4.07 0.06
C ALA A 242 25.65 -4.54 0.98
N GLU A 243 25.65 -5.83 1.27
CA GLU A 243 24.73 -6.47 2.21
C GLU A 243 25.30 -6.44 3.63
N LEU A 244 24.42 -6.25 4.62
CA LEU A 244 24.75 -6.43 6.02
C LEU A 244 24.42 -7.85 6.43
N LYS A 245 25.44 -8.63 6.81
CA LYS A 245 25.28 -10.02 7.27
C LYS A 245 25.21 -10.06 8.78
N VAL A 246 24.00 -10.28 9.30
CA VAL A 246 23.77 -10.44 10.74
C VAL A 246 23.98 -11.92 11.11
N PRO A 247 24.92 -12.25 12.00
CA PRO A 247 25.12 -13.63 12.44
C PRO A 247 23.93 -14.18 13.21
N ALA A 248 23.73 -15.50 13.17
CA ALA A 248 22.69 -16.16 13.92
C ALA A 248 22.86 -15.94 15.44
N ASN A 249 21.72 -15.80 16.14
CA ASN A 249 21.65 -15.58 17.59
C ASN A 249 22.39 -14.32 18.10
N GLN A 250 22.58 -13.34 17.24
CA GLN A 250 23.20 -12.08 17.59
C GLN A 250 22.17 -10.93 17.48
N LYS A 251 22.18 -10.06 18.49
CA LYS A 251 21.45 -8.79 18.47
C LYS A 251 22.34 -7.70 17.91
N VAL A 252 21.89 -7.01 16.89
CA VAL A 252 22.56 -5.84 16.31
C VAL A 252 21.62 -4.64 16.39
N SER A 253 22.19 -3.43 16.50
CA SER A 253 21.44 -2.20 16.52
C SER A 253 22.13 -1.15 15.67
N LEU A 254 21.36 -0.45 14.84
CA LEU A 254 21.84 0.65 14.00
C LEU A 254 21.01 1.89 14.27
N LEU A 255 21.66 3.01 14.58
CA LEU A 255 21.04 4.33 14.56
C LEU A 255 21.40 5.01 13.24
N ILE A 256 20.41 5.14 12.37
CA ILE A 256 20.58 5.70 11.02
C ILE A 256 19.93 7.08 10.99
N ASP A 257 20.64 8.06 10.45
CA ASP A 257 20.21 9.45 10.39
C ASP A 257 20.00 9.87 8.92
N GLN A 258 18.81 10.40 8.64
CA GLN A 258 18.46 10.92 7.31
C GLN A 258 18.89 12.39 7.12
N ASP A 259 19.35 13.07 8.17
CA ASP A 259 19.73 14.48 8.25
C ASP A 259 18.57 15.48 8.20
N PHE A 260 17.46 15.16 7.57
CA PHE A 260 16.28 16.03 7.48
C PHE A 260 14.98 15.27 7.72
N LEU A 261 13.92 16.00 8.08
CA LEU A 261 12.58 15.44 8.18
C LEU A 261 12.04 15.16 6.78
N THR A 262 11.47 13.98 6.61
CA THR A 262 10.85 13.55 5.36
C THR A 262 9.66 12.66 5.64
N THR A 263 8.70 12.64 4.72
CA THR A 263 7.70 11.58 4.64
C THR A 263 8.20 10.54 3.66
N ALA A 264 8.23 9.28 4.08
CA ALA A 264 8.76 8.19 3.27
C ALA A 264 8.06 6.87 3.59
N TYR A 265 8.12 5.96 2.65
CA TYR A 265 7.84 4.55 2.86
C TYR A 265 9.19 3.85 3.01
N PRO A 266 9.54 3.37 4.20
CA PRO A 266 10.80 2.64 4.39
C PRO A 266 10.74 1.32 3.67
N GLU A 267 11.83 0.94 3.02
CA GLU A 267 11.98 -0.34 2.33
C GLU A 267 13.19 -1.08 2.88
N LEU A 268 13.01 -2.35 3.20
CA LEU A 268 14.07 -3.27 3.60
C LEU A 268 14.02 -4.53 2.76
N ILE A 269 15.16 -4.90 2.17
CA ILE A 269 15.31 -6.19 1.49
C ILE A 269 16.03 -7.16 2.43
N VAL A 270 15.40 -8.29 2.71
CA VAL A 270 15.90 -9.31 3.64
C VAL A 270 16.04 -10.65 2.93
N SER A 271 17.12 -11.37 3.25
CA SER A 271 17.30 -12.77 2.86
C SER A 271 17.69 -13.61 4.07
N GLY A 272 17.11 -14.81 4.19
CA GLY A 272 17.33 -15.68 5.35
C GLY A 272 16.64 -15.19 6.63
N GLY A 273 17.23 -15.43 7.79
CA GLY A 273 16.79 -14.92 9.08
C GLY A 273 15.46 -15.48 9.58
N LYS A 274 15.04 -16.68 9.17
CA LYS A 274 13.78 -17.29 9.61
C LYS A 274 13.65 -17.24 11.14
N ASN A 275 12.50 -16.81 11.61
CA ASN A 275 12.15 -16.63 13.03
C ASN A 275 12.96 -15.55 13.76
N SER A 276 13.74 -14.72 13.07
CA SER A 276 14.33 -13.52 13.68
C SER A 276 13.32 -12.38 13.72
N LEU A 277 13.67 -11.31 14.41
CA LEU A 277 12.90 -10.06 14.42
C LEU A 277 13.77 -8.94 13.86
N VAL A 278 13.26 -8.24 12.86
CA VAL A 278 13.77 -6.93 12.44
C VAL A 278 12.79 -5.87 12.94
N LYS A 279 13.28 -4.96 13.78
CA LYS A 279 12.47 -3.88 14.36
C LYS A 279 12.98 -2.55 13.83
N PHE A 280 12.08 -1.74 13.31
CA PHE A 280 12.33 -0.35 12.96
C PHE A 280 11.66 0.56 13.98
N THR A 281 12.38 1.57 14.44
CA THR A 281 11.80 2.64 15.25
C THR A 281 12.08 3.97 14.56
N TYR A 282 11.03 4.71 14.24
CA TYR A 282 11.11 6.00 13.56
C TYR A 282 10.91 7.12 14.55
N SER A 283 11.81 8.09 14.54
CA SER A 283 11.72 9.24 15.45
C SER A 283 12.23 10.52 14.79
N GLU A 284 11.57 11.61 15.08
CA GLU A 284 12.00 12.96 14.63
C GLU A 284 13.07 13.56 15.53
N ALA A 285 13.21 13.07 16.75
CA ALA A 285 14.15 13.56 17.76
C ALA A 285 14.68 12.43 18.63
N MET A 286 15.75 12.72 19.36
CA MET A 286 16.20 11.88 20.46
C MET A 286 15.40 12.20 21.73
N PHE A 287 15.39 11.28 22.68
CA PHE A 287 14.69 11.44 23.94
C PHE A 287 15.64 11.25 25.13
N LYS A 288 15.37 11.98 26.21
CA LYS A 288 16.04 11.82 27.51
C LYS A 288 14.99 11.79 28.59
N ASP A 289 15.02 10.75 29.41
CA ASP A 289 14.06 10.54 30.52
C ASP A 289 12.58 10.62 30.07
N GLY A 290 12.31 10.18 28.82
CA GLY A 290 10.98 10.23 28.21
C GLY A 290 10.61 11.55 27.55
N GLU A 291 11.40 12.59 27.72
CA GLU A 291 11.16 13.91 27.15
C GLU A 291 11.91 14.12 25.83
N LYS A 292 11.29 14.85 24.90
CA LYS A 292 11.88 15.19 23.60
C LYS A 292 13.15 16.04 23.79
N ALA A 293 14.26 15.60 23.23
CA ALA A 293 15.59 16.23 23.38
C ALA A 293 16.18 16.63 22.01
N ASN A 294 17.40 17.13 22.02
CA ASN A 294 18.08 17.53 20.80
C ASN A 294 18.38 16.31 19.91
N ARG A 295 17.88 16.32 18.68
CA ARG A 295 18.09 15.27 17.69
C ARG A 295 19.56 15.00 17.32
N ASN A 296 20.45 15.99 17.53
CA ASN A 296 21.86 15.87 17.17
C ASN A 296 22.71 15.24 18.29
N GLU A 297 22.18 15.14 19.52
CA GLU A 297 22.82 14.52 20.65
C GLU A 297 22.35 13.07 20.77
N ILE A 298 23.25 12.11 20.57
CA ILE A 298 22.88 10.67 20.56
C ILE A 298 23.34 9.92 21.81
N ASP A 299 24.37 10.44 22.52
CA ASP A 299 24.97 9.76 23.66
C ASP A 299 24.02 9.79 24.88
N GLY A 300 23.73 8.61 25.42
CA GLY A 300 22.79 8.46 26.53
C GLY A 300 21.37 8.89 26.21
N ARG A 301 20.97 8.81 24.91
CA ARG A 301 19.61 9.15 24.45
C ARG A 301 18.92 7.92 23.91
N ASP A 302 17.58 7.95 24.02
CA ASP A 302 16.68 6.92 23.50
C ASP A 302 16.03 7.35 22.19
N VAL A 303 15.60 6.37 21.41
CA VAL A 303 14.75 6.54 20.23
C VAL A 303 13.34 6.08 20.58
N ILE A 304 12.39 7.01 20.61
CA ILE A 304 10.98 6.74 20.89
C ILE A 304 10.15 7.21 19.70
N GLY A 305 9.28 6.35 19.19
CA GLY A 305 8.43 6.69 18.05
C GLY A 305 7.72 5.47 17.45
N PHE A 306 7.29 5.58 16.22
CA PHE A 306 6.56 4.53 15.51
C PHE A 306 7.42 3.30 15.29
N VAL A 307 6.79 2.12 15.35
CA VAL A 307 7.51 0.84 15.37
C VAL A 307 6.91 -0.13 14.37
N ASP A 308 7.68 -0.44 13.33
CA ASP A 308 7.40 -1.59 12.46
C ASP A 308 8.19 -2.81 12.90
N LYS A 309 7.60 -3.99 12.68
CA LYS A 309 8.22 -5.27 12.96
C LYS A 309 8.09 -6.21 11.77
N PHE A 310 9.18 -6.80 11.37
CA PHE A 310 9.24 -7.78 10.31
C PHE A 310 9.81 -9.10 10.86
N TYR A 311 9.07 -10.20 10.65
CA TYR A 311 9.48 -11.56 10.97
C TYR A 311 9.79 -12.32 9.69
N PRO A 312 11.07 -12.47 9.29
CA PRO A 312 11.47 -13.14 8.07
C PRO A 312 11.04 -14.61 8.00
N ASP A 313 10.69 -15.06 6.78
CA ASP A 313 10.34 -16.46 6.48
C ASP A 313 11.55 -17.36 6.15
N GLY A 314 12.73 -16.77 6.01
CA GLY A 314 13.95 -17.44 5.55
C GLY A 314 14.13 -17.45 4.03
N GLY A 315 13.22 -16.85 3.28
CA GLY A 315 13.31 -16.68 1.83
C GLY A 315 14.39 -15.68 1.41
N SER A 316 14.55 -15.50 0.09
CA SER A 316 15.53 -14.58 -0.49
C SER A 316 14.84 -13.34 -1.05
N ASN A 317 15.49 -12.18 -0.88
CA ASN A 317 15.06 -10.89 -1.44
C ASN A 317 13.61 -10.53 -1.08
N ARG A 318 13.21 -10.77 0.17
CA ARG A 318 11.91 -10.35 0.69
C ARG A 318 11.93 -8.84 0.90
N LEU A 319 11.03 -8.13 0.22
CA LEU A 319 10.86 -6.69 0.38
C LEU A 319 9.77 -6.43 1.44
N PHE A 320 10.19 -5.75 2.51
CA PHE A 320 9.31 -5.20 3.55
C PHE A 320 9.28 -3.69 3.43
#